data_a15cb25c6ceb09f1cc1ef53e032d3ed2
#
_entry.id   a15cb25c6ceb09f1cc1ef53e032d3ed2
#
_cell.length_a   1.000
_cell.length_b   1.000
_cell.length_c   1.000
_cell.angle_alpha   90.00
_cell.angle_beta   90.00
_cell.angle_gamma   90.00
#
_symmetry.space_group_name_H-M   'P 1'
#
loop_
_entity.id
_entity.type
_entity.pdbx_description
1 polymer ?
#
loop_
_entity_poly.entity_id
_entity_poly.type
_entity_poly.pdbx_seq_one_letter_code
_entity_poly.pdbx_strand_id
1 'polypeptide(L)'
;MLLAIVCIAGSCTDEDEYTQGQWMKKASYNGVYRAYASGFTIGNYGYLCGGFYGANKDYLNDLWEYDMSRNSWTQCADMPVAGRKAAVGFAVNGKGYITTGSVKDGSSSYCVADTWEYDPATDTWTRKDDFKGGVRDGALAFSIGGYGYVGTGCNSDATGSESAYKMDFYRFNPNGAEGSQWEAVSGYGGEKRYFGTAFVIDEVAYICCGRNNSTDLVDFWKFDGSNWTQLRDIADTDSDNDYD
;
A
#
# COMPACT_ATOMS: atom_id res chain seq x y z
N MET A 1 43.49 -63.80 9.74
CA MET A 1 43.17 -62.42 10.25
C MET A 1 42.83 -61.56 9.09
N LEU A 2 41.55 -61.46 8.75
CA LEU A 2 41.05 -60.68 7.60
C LEU A 2 40.71 -59.26 8.07
N LEU A 3 41.40 -58.27 7.49
CA LEU A 3 41.13 -56.86 7.76
C LEU A 3 40.02 -56.42 6.79
N ALA A 4 38.82 -56.07 7.30
CA ALA A 4 37.76 -55.50 6.53
C ALA A 4 37.95 -53.99 6.49
N ILE A 5 38.22 -53.42 5.28
CA ILE A 5 38.23 -52.00 5.03
C ILE A 5 36.76 -51.55 4.80
N VAL A 6 36.21 -50.79 5.75
CA VAL A 6 34.93 -50.14 5.60
C VAL A 6 35.19 -48.82 4.90
N CYS A 7 34.80 -48.71 3.63
CA CYS A 7 34.72 -47.41 2.91
C CYS A 7 33.47 -46.70 3.41
N ILE A 8 33.66 -45.64 4.19
CA ILE A 8 32.59 -44.68 4.48
C ILE A 8 32.53 -43.72 3.25
N ALA A 9 31.54 -43.95 2.39
CA ALA A 9 31.17 -42.98 1.40
C ALA A 9 30.47 -41.81 2.12
N GLY A 10 31.19 -40.74 2.35
CA GLY A 10 30.60 -39.45 2.73
C GLY A 10 29.83 -38.92 1.54
N SER A 11 28.50 -39.02 1.58
CA SER A 11 27.63 -38.24 0.73
C SER A 11 27.68 -36.80 1.25
N CYS A 12 28.40 -35.92 0.54
CA CYS A 12 28.15 -34.51 0.68
C CYS A 12 26.83 -34.23 -0.03
N THR A 13 25.76 -34.20 0.73
CA THR A 13 24.58 -33.46 0.36
C THR A 13 24.82 -32.06 0.87
N ASP A 14 25.26 -31.13 0.00
CA ASP A 14 25.00 -29.72 0.19
C ASP A 14 23.49 -29.56 0.08
N GLU A 15 22.79 -29.88 1.14
CA GLU A 15 21.45 -29.36 1.36
C GLU A 15 21.69 -27.92 1.79
N ASP A 16 21.56 -26.99 0.86
CA ASP A 16 21.31 -25.59 1.17
C ASP A 16 20.07 -25.61 2.04
N GLU A 17 20.26 -25.46 3.36
CA GLU A 17 19.20 -25.39 4.34
C GLU A 17 18.52 -24.03 4.12
N TYR A 18 17.55 -23.98 3.18
CA TYR A 18 16.66 -22.85 3.04
C TYR A 18 15.96 -22.68 4.38
N THR A 19 16.41 -21.73 5.17
CA THR A 19 15.69 -21.30 6.36
C THR A 19 14.38 -20.70 5.91
N GLN A 20 13.35 -21.51 5.82
CA GLN A 20 12.00 -21.02 5.60
C GLN A 20 11.71 -19.98 6.68
N GLY A 21 11.30 -18.76 6.24
CA GLY A 21 10.97 -17.68 7.15
C GLY A 21 10.00 -18.18 8.24
N GLN A 22 10.33 -17.93 9.49
CA GLN A 22 9.48 -18.33 10.61
C GLN A 22 8.30 -17.35 10.75
N TRP A 23 7.10 -17.82 10.49
CA TRP A 23 5.88 -17.07 10.74
C TRP A 23 5.49 -17.15 12.21
N MET A 24 5.37 -15.99 12.87
CA MET A 24 4.84 -15.89 14.24
C MET A 24 3.44 -15.30 14.22
N LYS A 25 2.49 -16.02 14.83
CA LYS A 25 1.15 -15.51 15.05
C LYS A 25 1.21 -14.34 16.03
N LYS A 26 0.64 -13.21 15.65
CA LYS A 26 0.46 -12.02 16.48
C LYS A 26 -0.97 -11.95 17.03
N ALA A 27 -1.27 -10.93 17.86
CA ALA A 27 -2.60 -10.74 18.41
C ALA A 27 -3.67 -10.70 17.32
N SER A 28 -4.77 -11.38 17.59
CA SER A 28 -5.92 -11.35 16.69
C SER A 28 -6.54 -9.96 16.70
N TYR A 29 -6.88 -9.49 15.53
CA TYR A 29 -7.63 -8.27 15.33
C TYR A 29 -9.08 -8.46 15.81
N ASN A 30 -9.59 -7.52 16.60
CA ASN A 30 -10.94 -7.61 17.22
C ASN A 30 -12.05 -6.99 16.38
N GLY A 31 -11.71 -6.30 15.30
CA GLY A 31 -12.70 -5.76 14.37
C GLY A 31 -13.24 -6.82 13.40
N VAL A 32 -14.15 -6.41 12.52
CA VAL A 32 -14.69 -7.29 11.49
C VAL A 32 -13.64 -7.56 10.39
N TYR A 33 -13.64 -8.77 9.86
CA TYR A 33 -12.78 -9.11 8.72
C TYR A 33 -13.14 -8.27 7.49
N ARG A 34 -12.12 -7.88 6.74
CA ARG A 34 -12.26 -6.90 5.65
C ARG A 34 -11.27 -7.13 4.52
N ALA A 35 -11.62 -6.63 3.35
CA ALA A 35 -10.75 -6.49 2.20
C ALA A 35 -10.60 -5.01 1.82
N TYR A 36 -9.58 -4.68 1.03
CA TYR A 36 -9.36 -3.34 0.50
C TYR A 36 -9.27 -2.23 1.57
N ALA A 37 -8.78 -2.56 2.76
CA ALA A 37 -8.47 -1.57 3.78
C ALA A 37 -7.21 -0.78 3.43
N SER A 38 -7.10 0.42 3.97
CA SER A 38 -5.90 1.24 3.90
C SER A 38 -5.04 1.02 5.13
N GLY A 39 -3.71 1.15 4.99
CA GLY A 39 -2.80 1.03 6.12
C GLY A 39 -1.67 2.05 6.05
N PHE A 40 -1.13 2.40 7.22
CA PHE A 40 0.08 3.20 7.37
C PHE A 40 0.77 2.86 8.69
N THR A 41 2.00 3.32 8.89
CA THR A 41 2.75 3.11 10.14
C THR A 41 3.27 4.43 10.69
N ILE A 42 3.23 4.59 12.01
CA ILE A 42 3.81 5.73 12.72
C ILE A 42 4.66 5.17 13.87
N GLY A 43 5.98 5.31 13.77
CA GLY A 43 6.89 4.75 14.78
C GLY A 43 6.66 3.24 14.93
N ASN A 44 6.30 2.81 16.14
CA ASN A 44 6.10 1.40 16.48
C ASN A 44 4.63 0.94 16.39
N TYR A 45 3.80 1.71 15.71
CA TYR A 45 2.37 1.46 15.56
C TYR A 45 2.01 1.26 14.08
N GLY A 46 1.22 0.21 13.82
CA GLY A 46 0.57 -0.03 12.53
C GLY A 46 -0.90 0.39 12.61
N TYR A 47 -1.41 1.02 11.57
CA TYR A 47 -2.80 1.49 11.49
C TYR A 47 -3.53 0.81 10.34
N LEU A 48 -4.79 0.42 10.60
CA LEU A 48 -5.70 -0.18 9.62
C LEU A 48 -6.99 0.64 9.60
N CYS A 49 -7.34 1.20 8.45
CA CYS A 49 -8.49 2.08 8.26
C CYS A 49 -9.42 1.59 7.16
N GLY A 50 -10.71 1.63 7.41
CA GLY A 50 -11.73 1.39 6.41
C GLY A 50 -11.73 -0.02 5.80
N GLY A 51 -12.11 -0.13 4.55
CA GLY A 51 -12.20 -1.38 3.82
C GLY A 51 -13.63 -1.84 3.56
N PHE A 52 -13.76 -3.03 3.01
CA PHE A 52 -15.02 -3.67 2.62
C PHE A 52 -15.32 -4.88 3.50
N TYR A 53 -16.45 -4.87 4.16
CA TYR A 53 -16.97 -6.01 4.91
C TYR A 53 -18.00 -6.78 4.08
N GLY A 54 -17.58 -7.93 3.58
CA GLY A 54 -18.34 -8.70 2.59
C GLY A 54 -19.68 -9.26 3.09
N ALA A 55 -19.80 -9.58 4.39
CA ALA A 55 -21.02 -10.16 4.93
C ALA A 55 -22.23 -9.23 4.78
N ASN A 56 -22.05 -7.94 5.06
CA ASN A 56 -23.12 -6.94 4.96
C ASN A 56 -23.00 -6.07 3.70
N LYS A 57 -21.94 -6.29 2.89
CA LYS A 57 -21.58 -5.41 1.77
C LYS A 57 -21.39 -3.95 2.17
N ASP A 58 -20.86 -3.72 3.38
CA ASP A 58 -20.62 -2.39 3.95
C ASP A 58 -19.20 -1.91 3.69
N TYR A 59 -19.06 -0.59 3.57
CA TYR A 59 -17.76 0.07 3.57
C TYR A 59 -17.53 0.65 4.95
N LEU A 60 -16.32 0.44 5.47
CA LEU A 60 -15.97 0.75 6.85
C LEU A 60 -15.24 2.09 6.92
N ASN A 61 -15.39 2.79 8.06
CA ASN A 61 -14.68 4.04 8.37
C ASN A 61 -13.91 3.98 9.69
N ASP A 62 -13.91 2.80 10.35
CA ASP A 62 -13.19 2.60 11.60
C ASP A 62 -11.68 2.64 11.40
N LEU A 63 -10.97 3.07 12.44
CA LEU A 63 -9.52 3.05 12.52
C LEU A 63 -9.08 2.15 13.68
N TRP A 64 -8.09 1.33 13.41
CA TRP A 64 -7.48 0.44 14.40
C TRP A 64 -5.98 0.66 14.45
N GLU A 65 -5.44 0.72 15.66
CA GLU A 65 -4.01 0.80 15.95
C GLU A 65 -3.50 -0.55 16.43
N TYR A 66 -2.40 -1.00 15.88
CA TYR A 66 -1.65 -2.16 16.37
C TYR A 66 -0.34 -1.70 17.03
N ASP A 67 -0.22 -1.92 18.34
CA ASP A 67 1.02 -1.70 19.08
C ASP A 67 1.94 -2.92 18.90
N MET A 68 3.03 -2.76 18.15
CA MET A 68 3.99 -3.83 17.89
C MET A 68 4.74 -4.28 19.14
N SER A 69 4.93 -3.39 20.12
CA SER A 69 5.63 -3.70 21.37
C SER A 69 4.77 -4.52 22.32
N ARG A 70 3.49 -4.17 22.41
CA ARG A 70 2.51 -4.85 23.28
C ARG A 70 1.79 -6.00 22.60
N ASN A 71 1.94 -6.11 21.28
CA ASN A 71 1.21 -7.08 20.47
C ASN A 71 -0.30 -7.01 20.72
N SER A 72 -0.89 -5.83 20.60
CA SER A 72 -2.30 -5.58 20.90
C SER A 72 -2.93 -4.61 19.89
N TRP A 73 -4.24 -4.78 19.67
CA TRP A 73 -5.04 -3.90 18.83
C TRP A 73 -5.93 -3.03 19.70
N THR A 74 -6.06 -1.76 19.33
CA THR A 74 -6.96 -0.77 19.96
C THR A 74 -7.75 -0.07 18.86
N GLN A 75 -9.05 0.10 19.07
CA GLN A 75 -9.86 0.93 18.18
C GLN A 75 -9.63 2.39 18.52
N CYS A 76 -9.35 3.20 17.51
CA CYS A 76 -9.21 4.65 17.56
C CYS A 76 -10.49 5.34 17.06
N ALA A 77 -10.49 6.66 17.04
CA ALA A 77 -11.61 7.45 16.50
C ALA A 77 -11.88 7.10 15.03
N ASP A 78 -13.10 6.79 14.72
CA ASP A 78 -13.55 6.54 13.36
C ASP A 78 -13.35 7.77 12.48
N MET A 79 -13.04 7.56 11.21
CA MET A 79 -12.98 8.65 10.23
C MET A 79 -14.37 9.31 10.10
N PRO A 80 -14.47 10.65 10.22
CA PRO A 80 -15.77 11.36 10.38
C PRO A 80 -16.53 11.53 9.05
N VAL A 81 -16.42 10.55 8.18
CA VAL A 81 -17.08 10.51 6.86
C VAL A 81 -17.54 9.10 6.52
N ALA A 82 -18.22 8.96 5.39
CA ALA A 82 -18.70 7.67 4.90
C ALA A 82 -17.55 6.66 4.79
N GLY A 83 -17.83 5.42 5.16
CA GLY A 83 -16.90 4.31 4.99
C GLY A 83 -16.45 4.15 3.55
N ARG A 84 -15.20 3.72 3.38
CA ARG A 84 -14.57 3.59 2.07
C ARG A 84 -13.70 2.36 1.93
N LYS A 85 -13.59 1.85 0.71
CA LYS A 85 -12.66 0.78 0.33
C LYS A 85 -11.65 1.28 -0.67
N ALA A 86 -10.53 0.57 -0.80
CA ALA A 86 -9.49 0.83 -1.80
C ALA A 86 -8.97 2.28 -1.79
N ALA A 87 -9.08 2.96 -0.64
CA ALA A 87 -8.37 4.20 -0.36
C ALA A 87 -6.88 3.89 -0.15
N VAL A 88 -6.05 4.92 -0.12
CA VAL A 88 -4.64 4.77 0.24
C VAL A 88 -4.31 5.50 1.53
N GLY A 89 -3.33 4.95 2.27
CA GLY A 89 -2.82 5.52 3.50
C GLY A 89 -1.31 5.77 3.41
N PHE A 90 -0.86 6.83 4.04
CA PHE A 90 0.56 7.15 4.23
C PHE A 90 0.74 7.92 5.53
N ALA A 91 1.98 8.02 6.02
CA ALA A 91 2.28 8.78 7.23
C ALA A 91 3.39 9.79 6.98
N VAL A 92 3.22 11.00 7.50
CA VAL A 92 4.22 12.09 7.43
C VAL A 92 4.23 12.84 8.75
N ASN A 93 5.43 13.13 9.28
CA ASN A 93 5.63 13.92 10.49
C ASN A 93 4.83 13.41 11.72
N GLY A 94 4.73 12.09 11.87
CA GLY A 94 4.03 11.49 13.00
C GLY A 94 2.50 11.52 12.92
N LYS A 95 1.95 11.85 11.77
CA LYS A 95 0.51 11.83 11.48
C LYS A 95 0.19 10.88 10.33
N GLY A 96 -1.00 10.27 10.38
CA GLY A 96 -1.50 9.40 9.32
C GLY A 96 -2.41 10.17 8.36
N TYR A 97 -2.44 9.75 7.12
CA TYR A 97 -3.29 10.36 6.08
C TYR A 97 -4.02 9.27 5.31
N ILE A 98 -5.30 9.48 5.08
CA ILE A 98 -6.14 8.65 4.21
C ILE A 98 -6.71 9.54 3.10
N THR A 99 -6.59 9.10 1.86
CA THR A 99 -7.14 9.83 0.71
C THR A 99 -7.68 8.88 -0.35
N THR A 100 -8.54 9.39 -1.22
CA THR A 100 -9.12 8.64 -2.34
C THR A 100 -10.03 7.48 -1.88
N GLY A 101 -10.18 6.47 -2.72
CA GLY A 101 -11.02 5.31 -2.44
C GLY A 101 -12.42 5.44 -3.02
N SER A 102 -13.21 4.40 -2.83
CA SER A 102 -14.60 4.32 -3.24
C SER A 102 -15.51 4.33 -2.00
N VAL A 103 -16.52 5.17 -2.00
CA VAL A 103 -17.57 5.26 -0.97
C VAL A 103 -18.87 4.73 -1.52
N LYS A 104 -19.82 4.42 -0.61
CA LYS A 104 -21.12 3.85 -0.98
C LYS A 104 -22.24 4.87 -0.69
N ASP A 105 -23.17 4.98 -1.63
CA ASP A 105 -24.42 5.72 -1.47
C ASP A 105 -25.58 4.81 -1.90
N GLY A 106 -26.32 4.32 -0.93
CA GLY A 106 -27.35 3.31 -1.15
C GLY A 106 -26.79 2.03 -1.81
N SER A 107 -27.22 1.72 -3.01
CA SER A 107 -26.75 0.57 -3.81
C SER A 107 -25.60 0.93 -4.76
N SER A 108 -25.30 2.21 -4.96
CA SER A 108 -24.25 2.71 -5.85
C SER A 108 -22.97 2.96 -5.07
N SER A 109 -21.86 3.00 -5.78
CA SER A 109 -20.57 3.43 -5.24
C SER A 109 -19.92 4.42 -6.19
N TYR A 110 -19.12 5.33 -5.65
CA TYR A 110 -18.37 6.33 -6.42
C TYR A 110 -17.02 6.62 -5.79
N CYS A 111 -16.05 7.02 -6.61
CA CYS A 111 -14.73 7.39 -6.15
C CYS A 111 -14.72 8.80 -5.55
N VAL A 112 -13.84 9.00 -4.58
CA VAL A 112 -13.63 10.29 -3.88
C VAL A 112 -12.20 10.75 -3.99
N ALA A 113 -11.94 12.02 -3.64
CA ALA A 113 -10.62 12.65 -3.66
C ALA A 113 -10.28 13.35 -2.33
N ASP A 114 -11.18 13.34 -1.35
CA ASP A 114 -10.95 13.99 -0.07
C ASP A 114 -9.75 13.38 0.67
N THR A 115 -9.02 14.22 1.40
CA THR A 115 -7.86 13.81 2.22
C THR A 115 -8.14 14.12 3.68
N TRP A 116 -7.83 13.17 4.54
CA TRP A 116 -8.02 13.25 5.98
C TRP A 116 -6.73 12.96 6.72
N GLU A 117 -6.37 13.81 7.66
CA GLU A 117 -5.23 13.68 8.57
C GLU A 117 -5.72 13.11 9.90
N TYR A 118 -5.07 12.06 10.38
CA TYR A 118 -5.24 11.51 11.72
C TYR A 118 -4.06 11.91 12.60
N ASP A 119 -4.36 12.50 13.76
CA ASP A 119 -3.39 12.82 14.79
C ASP A 119 -3.50 11.81 15.95
N PRO A 120 -2.55 10.88 16.12
CA PRO A 120 -2.61 9.88 17.19
C PRO A 120 -2.43 10.49 18.59
N ALA A 121 -1.87 11.68 18.71
CA ALA A 121 -1.69 12.33 20.02
C ALA A 121 -3.02 12.81 20.62
N THR A 122 -3.98 13.13 19.78
CA THR A 122 -5.30 13.64 20.18
C THR A 122 -6.44 12.70 19.82
N ASP A 123 -6.16 11.62 19.10
CA ASP A 123 -7.15 10.69 18.53
C ASP A 123 -8.23 11.43 17.73
N THR A 124 -7.81 12.33 16.83
CA THR A 124 -8.72 13.17 16.04
C THR A 124 -8.38 13.20 14.56
N TRP A 125 -9.40 13.46 13.75
CA TRP A 125 -9.30 13.63 12.32
C TRP A 125 -9.49 15.10 11.91
N THR A 126 -8.69 15.55 10.93
CA THR A 126 -8.79 16.88 10.32
C THR A 126 -8.82 16.77 8.81
N ARG A 127 -9.74 17.46 8.17
CA ARG A 127 -9.77 17.53 6.71
C ARG A 127 -8.61 18.36 6.17
N LYS A 128 -8.01 17.90 5.07
CA LYS A 128 -6.97 18.56 4.28
C LYS A 128 -7.49 18.85 2.88
N ASP A 129 -6.62 19.44 2.04
CA ASP A 129 -6.93 19.67 0.62
C ASP A 129 -7.28 18.36 -0.07
N ASP A 130 -8.27 18.40 -0.94
CA ASP A 130 -8.62 17.27 -1.78
C ASP A 130 -7.44 16.88 -2.69
N PHE A 131 -7.27 15.58 -2.89
CA PHE A 131 -6.25 15.05 -3.78
C PHE A 131 -6.39 15.65 -5.18
N LYS A 132 -5.38 16.37 -5.61
CA LYS A 132 -5.40 17.16 -6.86
C LYS A 132 -5.45 16.30 -8.13
N GLY A 133 -5.08 15.02 -8.03
CA GLY A 133 -5.17 14.06 -9.14
C GLY A 133 -6.59 13.61 -9.48
N GLY A 134 -7.60 14.05 -8.70
CA GLY A 134 -9.01 13.73 -8.89
C GLY A 134 -9.43 12.39 -8.29
N VAL A 135 -10.71 12.10 -8.40
CA VAL A 135 -11.34 10.91 -7.79
C VAL A 135 -10.77 9.62 -8.37
N ARG A 136 -10.48 8.65 -7.50
CA ARG A 136 -9.95 7.32 -7.86
C ARG A 136 -9.96 6.35 -6.69
N ASP A 137 -9.84 5.07 -6.99
CA ASP A 137 -9.55 4.01 -6.03
C ASP A 137 -8.35 3.16 -6.48
N GLY A 138 -7.84 2.28 -5.61
CA GLY A 138 -6.72 1.39 -5.91
C GLY A 138 -5.43 2.10 -6.32
N ALA A 139 -5.23 3.34 -5.87
CA ALA A 139 -4.00 4.11 -6.07
C ALA A 139 -2.83 3.50 -5.28
N LEU A 140 -1.62 4.01 -5.49
CA LEU A 140 -0.43 3.76 -4.68
C LEU A 140 -0.14 4.95 -3.79
N ALA A 141 0.39 4.70 -2.59
CA ALA A 141 0.89 5.75 -1.71
C ALA A 141 2.19 5.31 -1.01
N PHE A 142 3.07 6.27 -0.76
CA PHE A 142 4.29 6.12 0.02
C PHE A 142 4.72 7.47 0.60
N SER A 143 5.71 7.46 1.50
CA SER A 143 6.26 8.68 2.10
C SER A 143 7.77 8.66 2.07
N ILE A 144 8.38 9.73 1.58
CA ILE A 144 9.83 9.97 1.60
C ILE A 144 10.10 11.47 1.78
N GLY A 145 11.23 11.83 2.39
CA GLY A 145 11.68 13.21 2.53
C GLY A 145 10.70 14.14 3.25
N GLY A 146 9.84 13.62 4.13
CA GLY A 146 8.84 14.43 4.84
C GLY A 146 7.61 14.81 4.00
N TYR A 147 7.38 14.11 2.89
CA TYR A 147 6.23 14.28 2.01
C TYR A 147 5.50 12.96 1.81
N GLY A 148 4.17 13.02 1.62
CA GLY A 148 3.38 11.92 1.11
C GLY A 148 3.32 11.95 -0.41
N TYR A 149 3.26 10.80 -1.04
CA TYR A 149 3.10 10.66 -2.49
C TYR A 149 1.93 9.75 -2.78
N VAL A 150 1.08 10.17 -3.71
CA VAL A 150 -0.06 9.37 -4.18
C VAL A 150 -0.11 9.42 -5.70
N GLY A 151 -0.32 8.28 -6.31
CA GLY A 151 -0.40 8.20 -7.77
C GLY A 151 -1.08 6.93 -8.26
N THR A 152 -1.19 6.83 -9.57
CA THR A 152 -1.85 5.71 -10.24
C THR A 152 -3.32 5.54 -9.83
N GLY A 153 -3.87 4.33 -9.84
CA GLY A 153 -5.27 4.08 -9.49
C GLY A 153 -6.23 4.19 -10.67
N CYS A 154 -7.50 4.01 -10.37
CA CYS A 154 -8.56 4.01 -11.37
C CYS A 154 -9.75 4.86 -10.91
N ASN A 155 -10.35 5.62 -11.80
CA ASN A 155 -11.70 6.13 -11.57
C ASN A 155 -12.70 5.06 -12.00
N SER A 156 -13.11 4.22 -11.07
CA SER A 156 -14.04 3.10 -11.35
C SER A 156 -15.42 3.55 -11.80
N ASP A 157 -15.80 4.82 -11.58
CA ASP A 157 -17.06 5.38 -12.06
C ASP A 157 -17.04 5.62 -13.58
N ALA A 158 -15.84 5.75 -14.15
CA ALA A 158 -15.62 5.96 -15.57
C ALA A 158 -15.20 4.66 -16.29
N THR A 159 -15.60 3.50 -15.78
CA THR A 159 -15.25 2.19 -16.32
C THR A 159 -15.58 2.06 -17.81
N GLY A 160 -14.64 1.47 -18.57
CA GLY A 160 -14.74 1.33 -20.02
C GLY A 160 -14.00 2.40 -20.81
N SER A 161 -13.42 3.42 -20.15
CA SER A 161 -12.56 4.41 -20.78
C SER A 161 -11.09 4.17 -20.41
N GLU A 162 -10.18 4.21 -21.39
CA GLU A 162 -8.73 4.21 -21.13
C GLU A 162 -8.26 5.35 -20.21
N SER A 163 -9.06 6.42 -20.12
CA SER A 163 -8.81 7.54 -19.22
C SER A 163 -9.12 7.24 -17.75
N ALA A 164 -9.81 6.12 -17.45
CA ALA A 164 -10.11 5.70 -16.08
C ALA A 164 -8.83 5.35 -15.31
N TYR A 165 -7.90 4.66 -15.96
CA TYR A 165 -6.63 4.25 -15.34
C TYR A 165 -5.61 5.38 -15.38
N LYS A 166 -4.87 5.58 -14.29
CA LYS A 166 -3.95 6.69 -14.09
C LYS A 166 -2.50 6.22 -14.01
N MET A 167 -1.57 7.12 -14.39
CA MET A 167 -0.13 6.95 -14.23
C MET A 167 0.54 8.19 -13.59
N ASP A 168 -0.26 9.19 -13.23
CA ASP A 168 0.19 10.42 -12.60
C ASP A 168 0.58 10.18 -11.13
N PHE A 169 1.48 11.02 -10.61
CA PHE A 169 1.82 11.10 -9.19
C PHE A 169 1.71 12.54 -8.70
N TYR A 170 1.37 12.68 -7.43
CA TYR A 170 1.31 13.95 -6.72
C TYR A 170 2.00 13.83 -5.38
N ARG A 171 2.67 14.90 -4.98
CA ARG A 171 3.32 15.06 -3.70
C ARG A 171 2.41 15.86 -2.77
N PHE A 172 2.24 15.39 -1.54
CA PHE A 172 1.53 16.05 -0.46
C PHE A 172 2.51 16.70 0.51
N ASN A 173 2.36 18.01 0.72
CA ASN A 173 3.08 18.75 1.74
C ASN A 173 2.14 19.04 2.91
N PRO A 174 2.28 18.39 4.09
CA PRO A 174 1.40 18.62 5.23
C PRO A 174 1.49 20.04 5.79
N ASN A 175 2.60 20.75 5.54
CA ASN A 175 2.85 22.12 5.96
C ASN A 175 2.50 23.14 4.89
N GLY A 176 1.99 22.73 3.73
CA GLY A 176 1.53 23.62 2.67
C GLY A 176 0.32 24.42 3.12
N ALA A 177 0.18 25.64 2.55
CA ALA A 177 -1.01 26.43 2.79
C ALA A 177 -2.25 25.70 2.21
N GLU A 178 -3.42 25.97 2.79
CA GLU A 178 -4.70 25.48 2.27
C GLU A 178 -4.86 25.84 0.78
N GLY A 179 -5.31 24.90 -0.02
CA GLY A 179 -5.40 25.01 -1.48
C GLY A 179 -4.07 24.73 -2.22
N SER A 180 -2.96 24.47 -1.51
CA SER A 180 -1.63 24.29 -2.08
C SER A 180 -0.87 23.07 -1.54
N GLN A 181 -1.54 22.16 -0.83
CA GLN A 181 -0.89 21.02 -0.21
C GLN A 181 -0.48 19.93 -1.22
N TRP A 182 -1.12 19.88 -2.38
CA TRP A 182 -0.84 18.89 -3.42
C TRP A 182 -0.15 19.49 -4.64
N GLU A 183 0.94 18.88 -5.09
CA GLU A 183 1.73 19.28 -6.25
C GLU A 183 1.99 18.09 -7.17
N ALA A 184 1.88 18.27 -8.48
CA ALA A 184 2.15 17.21 -9.45
C ALA A 184 3.63 16.85 -9.49
N VAL A 185 3.92 15.54 -9.56
CA VAL A 185 5.26 14.96 -9.75
C VAL A 185 5.32 14.37 -11.15
N SER A 186 6.31 14.79 -11.93
CA SER A 186 6.52 14.33 -13.29
C SER A 186 7.57 13.22 -13.37
N GLY A 187 7.71 12.63 -14.56
CA GLY A 187 8.82 11.73 -14.89
C GLY A 187 8.56 10.24 -14.67
N TYR A 188 7.45 9.84 -14.08
CA TYR A 188 7.08 8.43 -14.04
C TYR A 188 6.80 7.94 -15.47
N GLY A 189 7.56 6.94 -15.91
CA GLY A 189 7.48 6.38 -17.27
C GLY A 189 6.85 5.00 -17.35
N GLY A 190 6.34 4.47 -16.23
CA GLY A 190 5.69 3.17 -16.19
C GLY A 190 4.26 3.18 -16.72
N GLU A 191 3.63 2.02 -16.67
CA GLU A 191 2.26 1.84 -17.16
C GLU A 191 1.21 2.43 -16.20
N LYS A 192 0.06 2.80 -16.76
CA LYS A 192 -1.16 3.06 -15.98
C LYS A 192 -1.48 1.83 -15.15
N ARG A 193 -1.80 2.00 -13.86
CA ARG A 193 -2.09 0.85 -12.98
C ARG A 193 -3.05 1.17 -11.85
N TYR A 194 -3.69 0.14 -11.33
CA TYR A 194 -4.40 0.14 -10.05
C TYR A 194 -4.05 -1.12 -9.27
N PHE A 195 -4.18 -1.08 -7.94
CA PHE A 195 -3.82 -2.17 -7.03
C PHE A 195 -2.37 -2.68 -7.18
N GLY A 196 -1.44 -1.80 -7.53
CA GLY A 196 -0.03 -2.11 -7.42
C GLY A 196 0.44 -2.13 -5.97
N THR A 197 1.74 -2.31 -5.80
CA THR A 197 2.40 -2.26 -4.50
C THR A 197 3.42 -1.13 -4.46
N ALA A 198 3.55 -0.49 -3.29
CA ALA A 198 4.59 0.49 -3.01
C ALA A 198 5.22 0.20 -1.65
N PHE A 199 6.54 0.35 -1.55
CA PHE A 199 7.30 0.26 -0.30
C PHE A 199 8.49 1.19 -0.34
N VAL A 200 9.07 1.50 0.81
CA VAL A 200 10.20 2.43 0.95
C VAL A 200 11.34 1.74 1.68
N ILE A 201 12.54 1.87 1.14
CA ILE A 201 13.80 1.44 1.76
C ILE A 201 14.78 2.60 1.64
N ASP A 202 15.34 3.05 2.77
CA ASP A 202 16.35 4.11 2.83
C ASP A 202 15.98 5.37 2.03
N GLU A 203 14.77 5.90 2.28
CA GLU A 203 14.23 7.09 1.59
C GLU A 203 14.10 6.95 0.07
N VAL A 204 14.07 5.73 -0.46
CA VAL A 204 13.78 5.43 -1.86
C VAL A 204 12.48 4.64 -1.92
N ALA A 205 11.51 5.12 -2.68
CA ALA A 205 10.27 4.41 -2.93
C ALA A 205 10.43 3.44 -4.11
N TYR A 206 9.82 2.27 -3.97
CA TYR A 206 9.75 1.24 -4.98
C TYR A 206 8.30 0.94 -5.29
N ILE A 207 7.97 0.80 -6.56
CA ILE A 207 6.62 0.44 -7.01
C ILE A 207 6.68 -0.66 -8.05
N CYS A 208 5.74 -1.59 -7.97
CA CYS A 208 5.61 -2.70 -8.93
C CYS A 208 4.18 -3.25 -8.94
N CYS A 209 3.98 -4.24 -9.77
CA CYS A 209 2.74 -5.01 -9.85
C CYS A 209 1.51 -4.15 -10.18
N GLY A 210 0.35 -4.70 -9.88
CA GLY A 210 -0.91 -4.09 -10.21
C GLY A 210 -1.39 -4.46 -11.60
N ARG A 211 -2.41 -3.78 -12.06
CA ARG A 211 -3.10 -4.14 -13.28
C ARG A 211 -3.43 -2.92 -14.11
N ASN A 212 -3.24 -3.01 -15.42
CA ASN A 212 -3.76 -2.07 -16.40
C ASN A 212 -4.86 -2.75 -17.20
N ASN A 213 -6.10 -2.36 -16.96
CA ASN A 213 -7.27 -3.03 -17.53
C ASN A 213 -7.27 -4.55 -17.21
N SER A 214 -6.99 -5.41 -18.17
CA SER A 214 -6.95 -6.87 -18.01
C SER A 214 -5.52 -7.43 -17.90
N THR A 215 -4.48 -6.59 -17.98
CA THR A 215 -3.09 -6.99 -18.01
C THR A 215 -2.46 -6.81 -16.64
N ASP A 216 -1.90 -7.86 -16.08
CA ASP A 216 -1.07 -7.81 -14.89
C ASP A 216 0.30 -7.26 -15.25
N LEU A 217 0.82 -6.36 -14.42
CA LEU A 217 2.06 -5.62 -14.68
C LEU A 217 3.22 -6.21 -13.89
N VAL A 218 4.37 -6.25 -14.52
CA VAL A 218 5.61 -6.81 -13.97
C VAL A 218 6.74 -5.78 -13.91
N ASP A 219 6.54 -4.59 -14.44
CA ASP A 219 7.53 -3.52 -14.42
C ASP A 219 7.81 -3.05 -13.00
N PHE A 220 9.06 -2.75 -12.74
CA PHE A 220 9.56 -2.35 -11.43
C PHE A 220 10.27 -1.00 -11.53
N TRP A 221 9.88 -0.07 -10.65
CA TRP A 221 10.36 1.30 -10.64
C TRP A 221 10.83 1.72 -9.27
N LYS A 222 11.83 2.59 -9.21
CA LYS A 222 12.21 3.32 -7.99
C LYS A 222 12.13 4.82 -8.19
N PHE A 223 11.89 5.54 -7.07
CA PHE A 223 11.84 6.98 -6.99
C PHE A 223 12.64 7.49 -5.80
N ASP A 224 13.60 8.40 -6.03
CA ASP A 224 14.51 8.94 -5.02
C ASP A 224 14.08 10.30 -4.45
N GLY A 225 12.84 10.72 -4.70
CA GLY A 225 12.30 12.03 -4.35
C GLY A 225 12.43 13.07 -5.47
N SER A 226 13.21 12.79 -6.51
CA SER A 226 13.43 13.67 -7.65
C SER A 226 13.30 12.95 -8.99
N ASN A 227 13.82 11.73 -9.09
CA ASN A 227 13.93 10.99 -10.34
C ASN A 227 13.27 9.61 -10.24
N TRP A 228 12.57 9.22 -11.30
CA TRP A 228 12.11 7.87 -11.53
C TRP A 228 13.14 7.07 -12.32
N THR A 229 13.38 5.85 -11.92
CA THR A 229 14.27 4.92 -12.64
C THR A 229 13.56 3.57 -12.77
N GLN A 230 13.49 3.06 -14.00
CA GLN A 230 13.03 1.69 -14.22
C GLN A 230 14.13 0.71 -13.78
N LEU A 231 13.71 -0.33 -13.09
CA LEU A 231 14.56 -1.46 -12.69
C LEU A 231 14.24 -2.67 -13.60
N ARG A 232 14.93 -3.78 -13.36
CA ARG A 232 14.60 -5.05 -14.02
C ARG A 232 13.18 -5.46 -13.61
N ASP A 233 12.41 -5.93 -14.57
CA ASP A 233 11.07 -6.44 -14.33
C ASP A 233 11.10 -7.60 -13.32
N ILE A 234 10.04 -7.74 -12.53
CA ILE A 234 9.91 -8.80 -11.52
C ILE A 234 9.58 -10.16 -12.11
N ALA A 235 9.17 -10.24 -13.38
CA ALA A 235 8.99 -11.49 -14.07
C ALA A 235 10.34 -12.03 -14.48
N ASP A 236 10.62 -13.28 -14.17
CA ASP A 236 11.73 -14.01 -14.74
C ASP A 236 11.42 -14.28 -16.22
N THR A 237 12.22 -13.68 -17.11
CA THR A 237 12.12 -13.89 -18.56
C THR A 237 13.17 -14.88 -19.07
N ASP A 238 14.06 -15.34 -18.21
CA ASP A 238 15.02 -16.37 -18.53
C ASP A 238 14.32 -17.73 -18.51
N SER A 239 14.56 -18.56 -19.52
CA SER A 239 13.95 -19.87 -19.72
C SER A 239 14.36 -20.93 -18.70
N ASP A 240 15.19 -20.56 -17.76
CA ASP A 240 15.59 -21.38 -16.62
C ASP A 240 14.58 -21.13 -15.50
N ASN A 241 13.61 -22.04 -15.37
CA ASN A 241 12.56 -22.03 -14.35
C ASN A 241 13.10 -22.30 -12.93
N ASP A 242 14.25 -21.76 -12.58
CA ASP A 242 14.78 -21.84 -11.23
C ASP A 242 14.26 -20.68 -10.38
N TYR A 243 13.03 -20.83 -9.90
CA TYR A 243 12.59 -20.21 -8.66
C TYR A 243 13.07 -21.11 -7.51
N ASP A 244 14.34 -21.00 -7.19
CA ASP A 244 14.90 -21.58 -5.96
C ASP A 244 14.64 -20.65 -4.79
#